data_c30a7ca091ce85d2fff2dc5dc42b471c
#
_entry.id   c30a7ca091ce85d2fff2dc5dc42b471c
#
_cell.length_a   1.000
_cell.length_b   1.000
_cell.length_c   1.000
_cell.angle_alpha   90.00
_cell.angle_beta   90.00
_cell.angle_gamma   90.00
#
_symmetry.space_group_name_H-M   'P 1'
#
loop_
_entity.id
_entity.type
_entity.pdbx_description
1 polymer ?
#
loop_
_entity_poly.entity_id
_entity_poly.type
_entity_poly.pdbx_seq_one_letter_code
_entity_poly.pdbx_strand_id
1 'polypeptide(L)'
;KVYNLTALRDPAEMLTHHLLDSLAVVAPLRRQTRGQGGRLLDVGAGAGLPGVVIAICCPELAVTCVDTVAKKAAFVQQVAAELKLPNLRGLHARVESLSEPYDVISSRAFASLADFTAWSVSALAPQGVWLAMKGKRPDDEIAALPAAVEVFHVEQLGVPGLDAERCIVWLRKKTA
;
A
#
# COMPACT_ATOMS: atom_id res chain seq x y z
N LYS A 1 -0.11 -0.18 -27.64
CA LYS A 1 -1.37 -0.72 -27.08
C LYS A 1 -1.37 -0.43 -25.60
N VAL A 2 -2.18 0.54 -25.17
CA VAL A 2 -2.43 0.80 -23.76
C VAL A 2 -3.35 -0.30 -23.29
N TYR A 3 -2.86 -1.19 -22.43
CA TYR A 3 -3.72 -2.16 -21.77
C TYR A 3 -4.60 -1.42 -20.76
N ASN A 4 -5.88 -1.34 -21.03
CA ASN A 4 -6.87 -0.83 -20.09
C ASN A 4 -7.03 -1.85 -18.96
N LEU A 5 -6.39 -1.57 -17.82
CA LEU A 5 -6.52 -2.37 -16.60
C LEU A 5 -7.82 -2.07 -15.82
N THR A 6 -8.67 -1.17 -16.31
CA THR A 6 -9.93 -0.81 -15.67
C THR A 6 -11.04 -0.74 -16.71
N ALA A 7 -12.26 -1.05 -16.29
CA ALA A 7 -13.47 -0.87 -17.08
C ALA A 7 -13.81 0.61 -17.35
N LEU A 8 -13.14 1.53 -16.66
CA LEU A 8 -13.31 2.96 -16.79
C LEU A 8 -12.49 3.47 -17.99
N ARG A 9 -13.13 4.16 -18.88
CA ARG A 9 -12.49 4.69 -20.10
C ARG A 9 -12.14 6.17 -20.02
N ASP A 10 -12.73 6.91 -19.04
CA ASP A 10 -12.45 8.32 -18.85
C ASP A 10 -11.27 8.49 -17.89
N PRO A 11 -10.15 9.14 -18.33
CA PRO A 11 -9.00 9.38 -17.47
C PRO A 11 -9.31 10.18 -16.19
N ALA A 12 -10.28 11.09 -16.24
CA ALA A 12 -10.69 11.88 -15.07
C ALA A 12 -11.41 11.00 -14.05
N GLU A 13 -12.30 10.10 -14.50
CA GLU A 13 -12.95 9.13 -13.62
C GLU A 13 -11.97 8.14 -13.02
N MET A 14 -11.00 7.66 -13.81
CA MET A 14 -9.94 6.78 -13.34
C MET A 14 -9.14 7.43 -12.22
N LEU A 15 -8.71 8.67 -12.40
CA LEU A 15 -7.95 9.40 -11.40
C LEU A 15 -8.78 9.58 -10.12
N THR A 16 -10.04 9.98 -10.24
CA THR A 16 -10.95 10.16 -9.12
C THR A 16 -11.13 8.86 -8.33
N HIS A 17 -11.37 7.75 -9.00
CA HIS A 17 -11.54 6.44 -8.36
C HIS A 17 -10.28 5.99 -7.64
N HIS A 18 -9.11 6.14 -8.25
CA HIS A 18 -7.83 5.78 -7.63
C HIS A 18 -7.50 6.65 -6.42
N LEU A 19 -7.83 7.95 -6.47
CA LEU A 19 -7.67 8.85 -5.34
C LEU A 19 -8.63 8.51 -4.21
N LEU A 20 -9.90 8.24 -4.50
CA LEU A 20 -10.90 7.85 -3.51
C LEU A 20 -10.53 6.53 -2.83
N ASP A 21 -10.09 5.53 -3.59
CA ASP A 21 -9.56 4.27 -3.05
C ASP A 21 -8.41 4.53 -2.07
N SER A 22 -7.49 5.39 -2.46
CA SER A 22 -6.33 5.72 -1.64
C SER A 22 -6.72 6.49 -0.38
N LEU A 23 -7.63 7.44 -0.49
CA LEU A 23 -8.14 8.19 0.68
C LEU A 23 -8.88 7.30 1.67
N ALA A 24 -9.58 6.27 1.21
CA ALA A 24 -10.30 5.33 2.06
C ALA A 24 -9.37 4.56 3.03
N VAL A 25 -8.10 4.47 2.73
CA VAL A 25 -7.09 3.80 3.57
C VAL A 25 -6.64 4.66 4.75
N VAL A 26 -6.78 5.98 4.67
CA VAL A 26 -6.20 6.92 5.64
C VAL A 26 -6.76 6.73 7.05
N ALA A 27 -8.07 6.66 7.20
CA ALA A 27 -8.68 6.49 8.53
C ALA A 27 -8.34 5.12 9.17
N PRO A 28 -8.46 3.99 8.46
CA PRO A 28 -7.99 2.69 8.97
C PRO A 28 -6.51 2.70 9.38
N LEU A 29 -5.66 3.31 8.56
CA LEU A 29 -4.23 3.41 8.84
C LEU A 29 -3.97 4.21 10.12
N ARG A 30 -4.63 5.35 10.29
CA ARG A 30 -4.50 6.16 11.50
C ARG A 30 -4.98 5.45 12.76
N ARG A 31 -6.05 4.66 12.67
CA ARG A 31 -6.47 3.81 13.77
C ARG A 31 -5.40 2.79 14.14
N GLN A 32 -4.78 2.14 13.15
CA GLN A 32 -3.73 1.15 13.37
C GLN A 32 -2.48 1.79 13.99
N THR A 33 -2.05 2.94 13.50
CA THR A 33 -0.86 3.65 14.01
C THR A 33 -1.16 4.52 15.23
N ARG A 34 -2.42 4.68 15.60
CA ARG A 34 -2.87 5.57 16.68
C ARG A 34 -2.42 7.02 16.49
N GLY A 35 -2.27 7.45 15.24
CA GLY A 35 -1.80 8.78 14.89
C GLY A 35 -0.33 9.04 15.22
N GLN A 36 0.41 8.01 15.59
CA GLN A 36 1.84 8.12 15.90
C GLN A 36 2.69 8.12 14.65
N GLY A 37 3.88 8.68 14.73
CA GLY A 37 4.86 8.62 13.67
C GLY A 37 5.36 7.20 13.46
N GLY A 38 6.02 6.99 12.34
CA GLY A 38 6.58 5.69 11.97
C GLY A 38 6.99 5.69 10.51
N ARG A 39 7.38 4.53 10.01
CA ARG A 39 7.84 4.33 8.64
C ARG A 39 6.89 3.43 7.89
N LEU A 40 6.46 3.87 6.72
CA LEU A 40 5.60 3.12 5.82
C LEU A 40 6.30 2.86 4.49
N LEU A 41 6.25 1.61 4.03
CA LEU A 41 6.72 1.19 2.71
C LEU A 41 5.51 0.84 1.84
N ASP A 42 5.35 1.51 0.72
CA ASP A 42 4.32 1.19 -0.28
C ASP A 42 4.97 0.43 -1.44
N VAL A 43 4.60 -0.84 -1.61
CA VAL A 43 5.27 -1.77 -2.53
C VAL A 43 4.53 -1.84 -3.86
N GLY A 44 5.28 -1.67 -4.95
CA GLY A 44 4.73 -1.67 -6.29
C GLY A 44 3.77 -0.51 -6.53
N ALA A 45 4.09 0.64 -5.94
CA ALA A 45 3.21 1.80 -5.89
C ALA A 45 2.83 2.39 -7.25
N GLY A 46 3.54 2.04 -8.32
CA GLY A 46 3.26 2.55 -9.66
C GLY A 46 3.27 4.07 -9.71
N ALA A 47 2.10 4.68 -9.94
CA ALA A 47 1.93 6.13 -9.93
C ALA A 47 1.95 6.76 -8.52
N GLY A 48 2.33 6.01 -7.50
CA GLY A 48 2.48 6.49 -6.12
C GLY A 48 1.21 6.41 -5.29
N LEU A 49 0.26 5.57 -5.67
CA LEU A 49 -1.00 5.40 -4.92
C LEU A 49 -1.06 4.01 -4.27
N PRO A 50 -1.33 3.93 -2.96
CA PRO A 50 -1.80 4.99 -2.06
C PRO A 50 -0.69 5.81 -1.37
N GLY A 51 0.59 5.50 -1.57
CA GLY A 51 1.71 6.08 -0.82
C GLY A 51 1.72 7.60 -0.80
N VAL A 52 1.53 8.24 -1.96
CA VAL A 52 1.51 9.72 -2.06
C VAL A 52 0.35 10.31 -1.25
N VAL A 53 -0.83 9.73 -1.35
CA VAL A 53 -2.01 10.19 -0.58
C VAL A 53 -1.79 10.03 0.91
N ILE A 54 -1.20 8.91 1.33
CA ILE A 54 -0.84 8.67 2.73
C ILE A 54 0.15 9.74 3.21
N ALA A 55 1.17 10.05 2.43
CA ALA A 55 2.16 11.06 2.80
C ALA A 55 1.54 12.45 2.98
N ILE A 56 0.59 12.80 2.11
CA ILE A 56 -0.14 14.08 2.21
C ILE A 56 -1.00 14.14 3.47
N CYS A 57 -1.77 13.08 3.72
CA CYS A 57 -2.74 13.02 4.81
C CYS A 57 -2.13 12.70 6.17
N CYS A 58 -0.99 12.04 6.20
CA CYS A 58 -0.31 11.58 7.41
C CYS A 58 1.12 12.13 7.46
N PRO A 59 1.31 13.44 7.72
CA PRO A 59 2.65 14.04 7.73
C PRO A 59 3.57 13.47 8.82
N GLU A 60 3.02 12.80 9.80
CA GLU A 60 3.74 12.09 10.85
C GLU A 60 4.44 10.81 10.39
N LEU A 61 4.03 10.25 9.23
CA LEU A 61 4.62 9.03 8.66
C LEU A 61 5.71 9.38 7.64
N ALA A 62 6.83 8.69 7.73
CA ALA A 62 7.84 8.69 6.68
C ALA A 62 7.48 7.61 5.64
N VAL A 63 7.09 8.03 4.44
CA VAL A 63 6.58 7.14 3.40
C VAL A 63 7.63 6.92 2.32
N THR A 64 7.93 5.66 2.03
CA THR A 64 8.77 5.25 0.90
C THR A 64 7.91 4.47 -0.08
N CYS A 65 7.87 4.92 -1.33
CA CYS A 65 7.26 4.17 -2.44
C CYS A 65 8.38 3.45 -3.20
N VAL A 66 8.41 2.13 -3.13
CA VAL A 66 9.40 1.31 -3.82
C VAL A 66 8.82 0.72 -5.09
N ASP A 67 9.56 0.78 -6.18
CA ASP A 67 9.20 0.17 -7.46
C ASP A 67 10.44 -0.33 -8.17
N THR A 68 10.31 -1.41 -8.93
CA THR A 68 11.38 -1.96 -9.77
C THR A 68 11.58 -1.18 -11.06
N VAL A 69 10.65 -0.30 -11.41
CA VAL A 69 10.72 0.54 -12.59
C VAL A 69 11.24 1.92 -12.20
N ALA A 70 12.44 2.25 -12.67
CA ALA A 70 13.13 3.50 -12.33
C ALA A 70 12.29 4.75 -12.61
N LYS A 71 11.57 4.77 -13.73
CA LYS A 71 10.66 5.87 -14.13
C LYS A 71 9.57 6.12 -13.08
N LYS A 72 9.01 5.07 -12.50
CA LYS A 72 7.95 5.17 -11.49
C LYS A 72 8.49 5.70 -10.18
N ALA A 73 9.64 5.23 -9.74
CA ALA A 73 10.32 5.75 -8.56
C ALA A 73 10.69 7.23 -8.73
N ALA A 74 11.21 7.60 -9.90
CA ALA A 74 11.55 8.99 -10.22
C ALA A 74 10.32 9.90 -10.23
N PHE A 75 9.19 9.41 -10.73
CA PHE A 75 7.92 10.15 -10.71
C PHE A 75 7.47 10.47 -9.29
N VAL A 76 7.53 9.50 -8.38
CA VAL A 76 7.19 9.73 -6.97
C VAL A 76 8.13 10.77 -6.35
N GLN A 77 9.42 10.68 -6.64
CA GLN A 77 10.40 11.64 -6.13
C GLN A 77 10.15 13.05 -6.66
N GLN A 78 9.73 13.18 -7.92
CA GLN A 78 9.33 14.45 -8.50
C GLN A 78 8.08 15.02 -7.81
N VAL A 79 7.07 14.19 -7.57
CA VAL A 79 5.86 14.59 -6.85
C VAL A 79 6.20 15.08 -5.44
N ALA A 80 7.10 14.38 -4.74
CA ALA A 80 7.56 14.78 -3.42
C ALA A 80 8.17 16.17 -3.43
N ALA A 81 8.98 16.49 -4.45
CA ALA A 81 9.60 17.80 -4.61
C ALA A 81 8.56 18.87 -4.95
N GLU A 82 7.70 18.62 -5.91
CA GLU A 82 6.70 19.59 -6.38
C GLU A 82 5.65 19.94 -5.32
N LEU A 83 5.19 18.93 -4.58
CA LEU A 83 4.22 19.12 -3.50
C LEU A 83 4.87 19.46 -2.15
N LYS A 84 6.20 19.58 -2.12
CA LYS A 84 6.97 19.89 -0.91
C LYS A 84 6.63 18.93 0.24
N LEU A 85 6.71 17.63 -0.04
CA LEU A 85 6.46 16.57 0.93
C LEU A 85 7.80 15.99 1.43
N PRO A 86 8.34 16.49 2.55
CA PRO A 86 9.63 16.01 3.07
C PRO A 86 9.56 14.57 3.60
N ASN A 87 8.35 14.09 3.87
CA ASN A 87 8.09 12.74 4.38
C ASN A 87 7.83 11.70 3.28
N LEU A 88 7.98 12.05 2.00
CA LEU A 88 7.78 11.14 0.87
C LEU A 88 9.07 10.98 0.08
N ARG A 89 9.43 9.73 -0.24
CA ARG A 89 10.49 9.42 -1.21
C ARG A 89 10.09 8.30 -2.16
N GLY A 90 10.60 8.37 -3.38
CA GLY A 90 10.56 7.28 -4.34
C GLY A 90 11.88 6.50 -4.30
N LEU A 91 11.80 5.17 -4.30
CA LEU A 91 12.96 4.31 -4.26
C LEU A 91 12.92 3.28 -5.40
N HIS A 92 13.94 3.29 -6.25
CA HIS A 92 14.12 2.28 -7.28
C HIS A 92 14.88 1.09 -6.70
N ALA A 93 14.16 0.03 -6.38
CA ALA A 93 14.73 -1.20 -5.82
C ALA A 93 13.74 -2.36 -5.95
N ARG A 94 14.24 -3.58 -5.73
CA ARG A 94 13.38 -4.72 -5.43
C ARG A 94 13.11 -4.75 -3.93
N VAL A 95 11.86 -5.01 -3.54
CA VAL A 95 11.49 -5.04 -2.12
C VAL A 95 12.27 -6.09 -1.33
N GLU A 96 12.60 -7.22 -1.96
CA GLU A 96 13.37 -8.31 -1.33
C GLU A 96 14.77 -7.86 -0.90
N SER A 97 15.33 -6.82 -1.51
CA SER A 97 16.63 -6.28 -1.17
C SER A 97 16.64 -5.31 0.01
N LEU A 98 15.47 -4.92 0.48
CA LEU A 98 15.34 -3.95 1.56
C LEU A 98 15.45 -4.63 2.92
N SER A 99 16.23 -4.04 3.81
CA SER A 99 16.40 -4.52 5.18
C SER A 99 16.10 -3.46 6.24
N GLU A 100 15.86 -2.22 5.84
CA GLU A 100 15.39 -1.18 6.75
C GLU A 100 14.01 -1.54 7.31
N PRO A 101 13.79 -1.42 8.63
CA PRO A 101 12.51 -1.81 9.23
C PRO A 101 11.42 -0.78 8.95
N TYR A 102 10.27 -1.26 8.49
CA TYR A 102 9.07 -0.48 8.30
C TYR A 102 7.96 -0.96 9.23
N ASP A 103 7.25 -0.01 9.84
CA ASP A 103 6.15 -0.30 10.77
C ASP A 103 4.90 -0.78 10.04
N VAL A 104 4.67 -0.26 8.83
CA VAL A 104 3.59 -0.67 7.94
C VAL A 104 4.15 -0.87 6.54
N ILE A 105 3.79 -2.00 5.93
CA ILE A 105 4.06 -2.25 4.51
C ILE A 105 2.72 -2.38 3.79
N SER A 106 2.48 -1.49 2.85
CA SER A 106 1.24 -1.44 2.08
C SER A 106 1.44 -1.92 0.65
N SER A 107 0.38 -2.46 0.06
CA SER A 107 0.31 -2.73 -1.37
C SER A 107 -1.11 -2.59 -1.89
N ARG A 108 -1.22 -2.26 -3.18
CA ARG A 108 -2.48 -2.23 -3.91
C ARG A 108 -2.29 -2.98 -5.21
N ALA A 109 -3.07 -4.07 -5.40
CA ALA A 109 -3.06 -4.88 -6.62
C ALA A 109 -1.65 -5.31 -7.09
N PHE A 110 -0.75 -5.59 -6.12
CA PHE A 110 0.66 -5.87 -6.40
C PHE A 110 0.91 -7.35 -6.66
N ALA A 111 0.42 -8.22 -5.79
CA ALA A 111 0.68 -9.65 -5.84
C ALA A 111 -0.35 -10.40 -4.97
N SER A 112 -0.26 -11.73 -4.93
CA SER A 112 -0.98 -12.51 -3.93
C SER A 112 -0.52 -12.14 -2.52
N LEU A 113 -1.34 -12.40 -1.52
CA LEU A 113 -0.96 -12.14 -0.13
C LEU A 113 0.29 -12.94 0.28
N ALA A 114 0.41 -14.19 -0.21
CA ALA A 114 1.58 -15.03 0.07
C ALA A 114 2.86 -14.42 -0.50
N ASP A 115 2.84 -13.99 -1.75
CA ASP A 115 4.00 -13.36 -2.40
C ASP A 115 4.32 -12.00 -1.80
N PHE A 116 3.33 -11.17 -1.56
CA PHE A 116 3.51 -9.87 -0.94
C PHE A 116 4.22 -9.96 0.41
N THR A 117 3.76 -10.85 1.28
CA THR A 117 4.36 -11.03 2.61
C THR A 117 5.75 -11.69 2.52
N ALA A 118 5.92 -12.69 1.66
CA ALA A 118 7.21 -13.37 1.48
C ALA A 118 8.29 -12.42 0.95
N TRP A 119 7.95 -11.59 -0.05
CA TRP A 119 8.92 -10.69 -0.68
C TRP A 119 9.28 -9.48 0.18
N SER A 120 8.41 -9.07 1.09
CA SER A 120 8.61 -7.86 1.89
C SER A 120 8.95 -8.12 3.36
N VAL A 121 8.99 -9.37 3.79
CA VAL A 121 9.20 -9.72 5.20
C VAL A 121 10.53 -9.20 5.76
N SER A 122 11.58 -9.13 4.94
CA SER A 122 12.88 -8.61 5.37
C SER A 122 12.85 -7.13 5.74
N ALA A 123 11.88 -6.39 5.22
CA ALA A 123 11.69 -4.97 5.50
C ALA A 123 10.63 -4.70 6.60
N LEU A 124 10.02 -5.73 7.15
CA LEU A 124 8.99 -5.57 8.18
C LEU A 124 9.64 -5.45 9.57
N ALA A 125 9.29 -4.39 10.29
CA ALA A 125 9.70 -4.23 11.68
C ALA A 125 9.17 -5.38 12.56
N PRO A 126 9.80 -5.68 13.71
CA PRO A 126 9.37 -6.79 14.58
C PRO A 126 7.89 -6.76 14.97
N GLN A 127 7.34 -5.58 15.20
CA GLN A 127 5.93 -5.35 15.52
C GLN A 127 5.15 -4.76 14.34
N GLY A 128 5.74 -4.82 13.15
CA GLY A 128 5.15 -4.26 11.94
C GLY A 128 3.96 -5.06 11.43
N VAL A 129 3.17 -4.41 10.60
CA VAL A 129 1.98 -4.99 9.97
C VAL A 129 2.00 -4.78 8.47
N TRP A 130 1.35 -5.69 7.74
CA TRP A 130 1.06 -5.51 6.31
C TRP A 130 -0.37 -5.01 6.14
N LEU A 131 -0.52 -4.12 5.19
CA LEU A 131 -1.78 -3.56 4.74
C LEU A 131 -1.95 -3.87 3.26
N ALA A 132 -2.79 -4.86 2.93
CA ALA A 132 -3.07 -5.22 1.55
C ALA A 132 -4.44 -4.70 1.13
N MET A 133 -4.47 -3.84 0.11
CA MET A 133 -5.71 -3.35 -0.47
C MET A 133 -6.21 -4.34 -1.52
N LYS A 134 -7.42 -4.82 -1.33
CA LYS A 134 -8.09 -5.79 -2.22
C LYS A 134 -9.48 -5.29 -2.62
N GLY A 135 -10.03 -5.86 -3.66
CA GLY A 135 -11.43 -5.65 -4.03
C GLY A 135 -12.33 -6.45 -3.09
N LYS A 136 -12.70 -7.64 -3.52
CA LYS A 136 -13.41 -8.61 -2.66
C LYS A 136 -12.48 -9.21 -1.63
N ARG A 137 -13.05 -9.67 -0.52
CA ARG A 137 -12.30 -10.47 0.46
C ARG A 137 -11.62 -11.65 -0.26
N PRO A 138 -10.29 -11.75 -0.22
CA PRO A 138 -9.55 -12.75 -0.98
C PRO A 138 -9.45 -14.08 -0.21
N ASP A 139 -10.56 -14.80 -0.04
CA ASP A 139 -10.63 -16.00 0.82
C ASP A 139 -9.62 -17.06 0.38
N ASP A 140 -9.46 -17.29 -0.93
CA ASP A 140 -8.49 -18.26 -1.45
C ASP A 140 -7.04 -17.86 -1.14
N GLU A 141 -6.71 -16.59 -1.28
CA GLU A 141 -5.38 -16.07 -0.94
C GLU A 141 -5.11 -16.16 0.56
N ILE A 142 -6.11 -15.89 1.39
CA ILE A 142 -6.00 -16.01 2.86
C ILE A 142 -5.75 -17.48 3.24
N ALA A 143 -6.48 -18.39 2.63
CA ALA A 143 -6.31 -19.84 2.88
C ALA A 143 -4.92 -20.36 2.46
N ALA A 144 -4.30 -19.73 1.45
CA ALA A 144 -2.99 -20.12 0.94
C ALA A 144 -1.82 -19.50 1.70
N LEU A 145 -2.06 -18.70 2.75
CA LEU A 145 -0.98 -18.07 3.52
C LEU A 145 -0.16 -19.12 4.29
N PRO A 146 1.18 -18.93 4.38
CA PRO A 146 2.01 -19.80 5.20
C PRO A 146 1.70 -19.63 6.69
N ALA A 147 2.01 -20.65 7.48
CA ALA A 147 1.73 -20.67 8.91
C ALA A 147 2.39 -19.52 9.70
N ALA A 148 3.47 -18.96 9.17
CA ALA A 148 4.22 -17.86 9.81
C ALA A 148 3.52 -16.49 9.69
N VAL A 149 2.46 -16.39 8.89
CA VAL A 149 1.72 -15.16 8.64
C VAL A 149 0.27 -15.35 9.04
N GLU A 150 -0.28 -14.39 9.75
CA GLU A 150 -1.71 -14.42 10.10
C GLU A 150 -2.43 -13.15 9.66
N VAL A 151 -3.67 -13.32 9.21
CA VAL A 151 -4.62 -12.24 9.03
C VAL A 151 -5.26 -11.98 10.40
N PHE A 152 -5.09 -10.77 10.92
CA PHE A 152 -5.70 -10.43 12.20
C PHE A 152 -6.96 -9.56 12.06
N HIS A 153 -7.18 -9.00 10.88
CA HIS A 153 -8.39 -8.22 10.60
C HIS A 153 -8.61 -8.08 9.10
N VAL A 154 -9.86 -8.14 8.69
CA VAL A 154 -10.31 -7.77 7.33
C VAL A 154 -11.35 -6.68 7.49
N GLU A 155 -11.08 -5.51 6.91
CA GLU A 155 -11.93 -4.34 7.04
C GLU A 155 -12.55 -4.01 5.68
N GLN A 156 -13.88 -3.98 5.62
CA GLN A 156 -14.61 -3.54 4.45
C GLN A 156 -14.55 -2.01 4.36
N LEU A 157 -14.28 -1.51 3.16
CA LEU A 157 -14.21 -0.07 2.90
C LEU A 157 -15.44 0.38 2.11
N GLY A 158 -16.10 1.43 2.60
CA GLY A 158 -17.07 2.19 1.83
C GLY A 158 -16.36 3.33 1.11
N VAL A 159 -16.37 3.31 -0.21
CA VAL A 159 -15.81 4.40 -1.02
C VAL A 159 -16.98 5.16 -1.65
N PRO A 160 -17.22 6.42 -1.23
CA PRO A 160 -18.34 7.20 -1.78
C PRO A 160 -18.24 7.35 -3.30
N GLY A 161 -19.32 7.09 -4.01
CA GLY A 161 -19.37 7.19 -5.47
C GLY A 161 -18.73 6.02 -6.22
N LEU A 162 -18.20 5.02 -5.52
CA LEU A 162 -17.66 3.82 -6.11
C LEU A 162 -18.56 2.62 -5.78
N ASP A 163 -19.23 2.09 -6.79
CA ASP A 163 -20.08 0.90 -6.68
C ASP A 163 -19.24 -0.36 -6.91
N ALA A 164 -18.29 -0.60 -6.00
CA ALA A 164 -17.41 -1.76 -6.05
C ALA A 164 -16.96 -2.15 -4.64
N GLU A 165 -16.80 -3.46 -4.42
CA GLU A 165 -16.28 -3.96 -3.16
C GLU A 165 -14.81 -3.58 -3.00
N ARG A 166 -14.47 -3.11 -1.80
CA ARG A 166 -13.09 -2.82 -1.38
C ARG A 166 -12.88 -3.27 0.05
N CYS A 167 -11.73 -3.86 0.32
CA CYS A 167 -11.35 -4.20 1.68
C CYS A 167 -9.84 -4.01 1.90
N ILE A 168 -9.48 -3.90 3.17
CA ILE A 168 -8.10 -4.02 3.63
C ILE A 168 -7.96 -5.36 4.33
N VAL A 169 -6.93 -6.10 3.94
CA VAL A 169 -6.48 -7.27 4.68
C VAL A 169 -5.27 -6.87 5.52
N TRP A 170 -5.42 -6.96 6.83
CA TRP A 170 -4.37 -6.67 7.78
C TRP A 170 -3.68 -7.96 8.20
N LEU A 171 -2.35 -8.01 8.02
CA LEU A 171 -1.55 -9.20 8.32
C LEU A 171 -0.39 -8.85 9.24
N ARG A 172 0.11 -9.86 9.95
CA ARG A 172 1.32 -9.75 10.77
C ARG A 172 2.05 -11.09 10.83
N LYS A 173 3.28 -11.07 11.30
CA LYS A 173 3.99 -12.30 11.63
C LYS A 173 3.26 -12.97 12.78
N LYS A 174 3.05 -14.27 12.67
CA LYS A 174 2.47 -15.05 13.75
C LYS A 174 3.54 -15.22 14.83
N THR A 175 3.21 -14.79 16.04
CA THR A 175 4.07 -15.03 17.19
C THR A 175 4.04 -16.51 17.57
N ALA A 176 5.21 -17.06 17.86
CA ALA A 176 5.33 -18.45 18.30
C ALA A 176 4.65 -18.68 19.67
#